data_37d142df48804cf623b06053c9feb28a
#
_entry.id   37d142df48804cf623b06053c9feb28a
#
_cell.length_a   1.000
_cell.length_b   1.000
_cell.length_c   1.000
_cell.angle_alpha   90.00
_cell.angle_beta   90.00
_cell.angle_gamma   90.00
#
_symmetry.space_group_name_H-M   'P 1'
#
loop_
_entity.id
_entity.type
_entity.pdbx_description
1 polymer ?
#
loop_
_entity_poly.entity_id
_entity_poly.type
_entity_poly.pdbx_seq_one_letter_code
_entity_poly.pdbx_strand_id
1 'polypeptide(L)'
;MTESKMNYEGSITHFWSLKALIVSFLLQLLSRFVLILIVVITPPLATAALNTADSIFSLATCLNAVTVFIVASVVSWLFRFKLPTIKQQIVHAVIPTVIVGLLSTGVYLSWQAAVIISCRLLLWLITSIAGSSLIAARIKHQQTAY
;
A
#
# COMPACT_ATOMS: atom_id res chain seq x y z
N MET A 1 15.04 -31.04 -28.34
CA MET A 1 13.63 -30.87 -27.88
C MET A 1 13.55 -30.49 -26.39
N THR A 2 14.55 -29.81 -25.83
CA THR A 2 14.72 -29.53 -24.40
C THR A 2 14.81 -28.04 -24.07
N GLU A 3 14.94 -27.14 -25.04
CA GLU A 3 15.07 -25.68 -24.77
C GLU A 3 13.72 -24.94 -24.63
N SER A 4 12.64 -25.50 -25.17
CA SER A 4 11.32 -24.84 -25.12
C SER A 4 10.62 -24.94 -23.76
N LYS A 5 10.94 -25.92 -22.90
CA LYS A 5 10.34 -26.08 -21.59
C LYS A 5 10.96 -25.16 -20.51
N MET A 6 12.25 -24.80 -20.65
CA MET A 6 12.94 -23.96 -19.67
C MET A 6 12.49 -22.50 -19.69
N ASN A 7 12.00 -22.00 -20.82
CA ASN A 7 11.53 -20.62 -20.96
C ASN A 7 10.12 -20.36 -20.42
N TYR A 8 9.29 -21.38 -20.25
CA TYR A 8 7.90 -21.21 -19.80
C TYR A 8 7.75 -21.18 -18.28
N GLU A 9 8.55 -21.94 -17.56
CA GLU A 9 8.54 -21.91 -16.07
C GLU A 9 9.19 -20.66 -15.49
N GLY A 10 10.17 -20.06 -16.17
CA GLY A 10 10.80 -18.81 -15.77
C GLY A 10 9.89 -17.58 -15.87
N SER A 11 8.89 -17.60 -16.75
CA SER A 11 8.04 -16.44 -17.05
C SER A 11 6.93 -16.23 -16.01
N ILE A 12 6.39 -17.27 -15.41
CA ILE A 12 5.28 -17.15 -14.44
C ILE A 12 5.79 -16.85 -13.03
N THR A 13 6.95 -17.35 -12.66
CA THR A 13 7.54 -17.13 -11.34
C THR A 13 8.10 -15.72 -11.15
N HIS A 14 8.33 -14.97 -12.22
CA HIS A 14 8.88 -13.60 -12.15
C HIS A 14 7.86 -12.50 -11.94
N PHE A 15 6.58 -12.73 -12.23
CA PHE A 15 5.58 -11.67 -12.06
C PHE A 15 5.10 -11.51 -10.62
N TRP A 16 4.90 -12.62 -9.91
CA TRP A 16 4.36 -12.63 -8.56
C TRP A 16 5.43 -13.00 -7.53
N SER A 17 5.65 -12.13 -6.58
CA SER A 17 6.45 -12.44 -5.40
C SER A 17 5.54 -12.54 -4.18
N LEU A 18 5.18 -13.78 -3.81
CA LEU A 18 4.36 -14.04 -2.63
C LEU A 18 5.00 -13.44 -1.36
N LYS A 19 6.34 -13.48 -1.26
CA LYS A 19 7.06 -12.86 -0.15
C LYS A 19 6.86 -11.35 -0.09
N ALA A 20 6.89 -10.66 -1.24
CA ALA A 20 6.66 -9.23 -1.30
C ALA A 20 5.21 -8.88 -0.93
N LEU A 21 4.23 -9.66 -1.37
CA LEU A 21 2.82 -9.47 -1.00
C LEU A 21 2.60 -9.66 0.51
N ILE A 22 3.13 -10.74 1.08
CA ILE A 22 3.00 -11.03 2.52
C ILE A 22 3.67 -9.93 3.35
N VAL A 23 4.89 -9.53 3.01
CA VAL A 23 5.62 -8.48 3.73
C VAL A 23 4.89 -7.14 3.63
N SER A 24 4.39 -6.79 2.44
CA SER A 24 3.60 -5.57 2.24
C SER A 24 2.32 -5.59 3.08
N PHE A 25 1.61 -6.71 3.08
CA PHE A 25 0.39 -6.89 3.88
C PHE A 25 0.67 -6.76 5.38
N LEU A 26 1.68 -7.45 5.89
CA LEU A 26 2.06 -7.40 7.30
C LEU A 26 2.52 -6.00 7.73
N LEU A 27 3.33 -5.32 6.91
CA LEU A 27 3.75 -3.96 7.18
C LEU A 27 2.58 -2.98 7.22
N GLN A 28 1.60 -3.15 6.34
CA GLN A 28 0.40 -2.31 6.35
C GLN A 28 -0.49 -2.58 7.58
N LEU A 29 -0.67 -3.83 7.97
CA LEU A 29 -1.40 -4.15 9.21
C LEU A 29 -0.68 -3.58 10.43
N LEU A 30 0.63 -3.79 10.53
CA LEU A 30 1.43 -3.31 11.64
C LEU A 30 1.40 -1.77 11.73
N SER A 31 1.56 -1.08 10.60
CA SER A 31 1.55 0.38 10.57
C SER A 31 0.21 0.95 11.02
N ARG A 32 -0.91 0.31 10.68
CA ARG A 32 -2.24 0.71 11.15
C ARG A 32 -2.43 0.47 12.64
N PHE A 33 -1.95 -0.68 13.12
CA PHE A 33 -2.00 -0.98 14.55
C PHE A 33 -1.21 0.06 15.36
N VAL A 34 0.01 0.38 14.94
CA VAL A 34 0.85 1.41 15.57
C VAL A 34 0.16 2.78 15.52
N LEU A 35 -0.44 3.13 14.39
CA LEU A 35 -1.17 4.39 14.24
C LEU A 35 -2.36 4.49 15.22
N ILE A 36 -3.17 3.44 15.33
CA ILE A 36 -4.28 3.38 16.28
C ILE A 36 -3.76 3.55 17.71
N LEU A 37 -2.68 2.87 18.04
CA LEU A 37 -2.05 2.96 19.37
C LEU A 37 -1.60 4.40 19.68
N ILE A 38 -0.93 5.06 18.73
CA ILE A 38 -0.49 6.46 18.86
C ILE A 38 -1.69 7.39 19.07
N VAL A 39 -2.75 7.24 18.29
CA VAL A 39 -3.95 8.06 18.42
C VAL A 39 -4.62 7.85 19.76
N VAL A 40 -4.72 6.60 20.23
CA VAL A 40 -5.37 6.28 21.53
C VAL A 40 -4.56 6.83 22.71
N ILE A 41 -3.25 6.73 22.68
CA ILE A 41 -2.37 7.20 23.78
C ILE A 41 -2.27 8.74 23.82
N THR A 42 -2.57 9.41 22.71
CA THR A 42 -2.42 10.86 22.60
C THR A 42 -3.79 11.56 22.62
N PRO A 43 -4.28 12.05 23.78
CA PRO A 43 -5.63 12.61 23.90
C PRO A 43 -5.99 13.71 22.88
N PRO A 44 -5.10 14.66 22.54
CA PRO A 44 -5.39 15.65 21.50
C PRO A 44 -5.65 15.05 20.13
N LEU A 45 -4.90 13.99 19.77
CA LEU A 45 -5.10 13.28 18.49
C LEU A 45 -6.39 12.46 18.50
N ALA A 46 -6.73 11.84 19.63
CA ALA A 46 -7.99 11.10 19.77
C ALA A 46 -9.18 12.04 19.58
N THR A 47 -9.18 13.19 20.21
CA THR A 47 -10.24 14.21 20.07
C THR A 47 -10.34 14.71 18.63
N ALA A 48 -9.21 15.04 18.00
CA ALA A 48 -9.19 15.49 16.61
C ALA A 48 -9.67 14.38 15.65
N ALA A 49 -9.32 13.11 15.89
CA ALA A 49 -9.77 11.99 15.10
C ALA A 49 -11.29 11.80 15.20
N LEU A 50 -11.86 11.91 16.38
CA LEU A 50 -13.31 11.82 16.60
C LEU A 50 -14.05 12.99 15.93
N ASN A 51 -13.58 14.22 16.08
CA ASN A 51 -14.19 15.41 15.50
C ASN A 51 -14.18 15.43 13.97
N THR A 52 -13.27 14.67 13.34
CA THR A 52 -13.14 14.59 11.88
C THR A 52 -13.60 13.27 11.31
N ALA A 53 -14.20 12.38 12.14
CA ALA A 53 -14.52 11.01 11.74
C ALA A 53 -15.43 10.91 10.51
N ASP A 54 -16.38 11.83 10.37
CA ASP A 54 -17.36 11.85 9.26
C ASP A 54 -16.83 12.53 8.00
N SER A 55 -15.61 13.08 8.03
CA SER A 55 -14.99 13.73 6.89
C SER A 55 -14.25 12.71 6.01
N ILE A 56 -14.28 12.93 4.69
CA ILE A 56 -13.43 12.19 3.73
C ILE A 56 -11.95 12.36 4.10
N PHE A 57 -11.54 13.58 4.44
CA PHE A 57 -10.20 13.92 4.89
C PHE A 57 -10.07 13.90 6.41
N SER A 58 -10.63 12.86 7.05
CA SER A 58 -10.43 12.70 8.48
C SER A 58 -8.94 12.58 8.83
N LEU A 59 -8.57 13.00 10.05
CA LEU A 59 -7.19 12.85 10.53
C LEU A 59 -6.69 11.42 10.36
N ALA A 60 -7.51 10.43 10.70
CA ALA A 60 -7.19 9.01 10.53
C ALA A 60 -6.95 8.64 9.05
N THR A 61 -7.74 9.19 8.12
CA THR A 61 -7.57 8.95 6.68
C THR A 61 -6.25 9.52 6.16
N CYS A 62 -5.92 10.75 6.56
CA CYS A 62 -4.67 11.39 6.14
C CYS A 62 -3.45 10.68 6.71
N LEU A 63 -3.47 10.31 8.00
CA LEU A 63 -2.38 9.56 8.62
C LEU A 63 -2.21 8.18 7.98
N ASN A 64 -3.30 7.47 7.67
CA ASN A 64 -3.24 6.21 6.91
C ASN A 64 -2.68 6.40 5.49
N ALA A 65 -3.02 7.49 4.80
CA ALA A 65 -2.46 7.78 3.48
C ALA A 65 -0.93 7.94 3.53
N VAL A 66 -0.41 8.65 4.54
CA VAL A 66 1.03 8.79 4.76
C VAL A 66 1.69 7.45 5.07
N THR A 67 1.10 6.64 5.93
CA THR A 67 1.65 5.31 6.26
C THR A 67 1.63 4.37 5.05
N VAL A 68 0.57 4.38 4.25
CA VAL A 68 0.49 3.61 3.00
C VAL A 68 1.57 4.04 2.02
N PHE A 69 1.81 5.34 1.86
CA PHE A 69 2.89 5.87 1.02
C PHE A 69 4.26 5.35 1.48
N ILE A 70 4.55 5.43 2.78
CA ILE A 70 5.82 4.98 3.36
C ILE A 70 5.99 3.46 3.15
N VAL A 71 4.98 2.66 3.49
CA VAL A 71 5.02 1.21 3.34
C VAL A 71 5.22 0.81 1.88
N ALA A 72 4.49 1.41 0.95
CA ALA A 72 4.65 1.16 -0.48
C ALA A 72 6.06 1.49 -0.97
N SER A 73 6.63 2.60 -0.50
CA SER A 73 8.01 3.00 -0.81
C SER A 73 9.03 2.01 -0.27
N VAL A 74 8.88 1.60 0.99
CA VAL A 74 9.78 0.63 1.65
C VAL A 74 9.72 -0.73 0.96
N VAL A 75 8.54 -1.24 0.66
CA VAL A 75 8.36 -2.53 -0.03
C VAL A 75 8.99 -2.49 -1.42
N SER A 76 8.75 -1.42 -2.18
CA SER A 76 9.35 -1.24 -3.51
C SER A 76 10.87 -1.20 -3.45
N TRP A 77 11.45 -0.57 -2.43
CA TRP A 77 12.89 -0.53 -2.23
C TRP A 77 13.47 -1.88 -1.81
N LEU A 78 12.84 -2.58 -0.85
CA LEU A 78 13.28 -3.88 -0.35
C LEU A 78 13.26 -4.97 -1.44
N PHE A 79 12.24 -4.96 -2.28
CA PHE A 79 12.04 -5.98 -3.30
C PHE A 79 12.48 -5.55 -4.70
N ARG A 80 13.25 -4.46 -4.83
CA ARG A 80 13.69 -3.90 -6.13
C ARG A 80 14.34 -4.92 -7.08
N PHE A 81 15.08 -5.90 -6.54
CA PHE A 81 15.73 -6.93 -7.35
C PHE A 81 14.79 -8.07 -7.77
N LYS A 82 13.71 -8.29 -7.01
CA LYS A 82 12.69 -9.32 -7.30
C LYS A 82 11.53 -8.79 -8.11
N LEU A 83 11.31 -7.49 -8.09
CA LEU A 83 10.26 -6.78 -8.79
C LEU A 83 10.89 -5.72 -9.71
N PRO A 84 11.54 -6.14 -10.81
CA PRO A 84 12.34 -5.24 -11.65
C PRO A 84 11.50 -4.22 -12.41
N THR A 85 10.21 -4.49 -12.64
CA THR A 85 9.34 -3.59 -13.38
C THR A 85 8.50 -2.72 -12.46
N ILE A 86 8.27 -1.46 -12.89
CA ILE A 86 7.41 -0.51 -12.16
C ILE A 86 6.01 -1.10 -11.96
N LYS A 87 5.47 -1.79 -12.98
CA LYS A 87 4.15 -2.43 -12.90
C LYS A 87 4.07 -3.46 -11.78
N GLN A 88 5.09 -4.32 -11.65
CA GLN A 88 5.16 -5.31 -10.56
C GLN A 88 5.20 -4.65 -9.18
N GLN A 89 6.02 -3.61 -9.02
CA GLN A 89 6.13 -2.89 -7.74
C GLN A 89 4.79 -2.24 -7.35
N ILE A 90 4.11 -1.59 -8.31
CA ILE A 90 2.79 -0.98 -8.08
C ILE A 90 1.77 -2.04 -7.68
N VAL A 91 1.68 -3.15 -8.42
CA VAL A 91 0.70 -4.22 -8.14
C VAL A 91 0.91 -4.81 -6.75
N HIS A 92 2.17 -5.06 -6.35
CA HIS A 92 2.50 -5.62 -5.03
C HIS A 92 2.29 -4.63 -3.87
N ALA A 93 2.22 -3.34 -4.14
CA ALA A 93 1.85 -2.33 -3.15
C ALA A 93 0.33 -2.11 -3.09
N VAL A 94 -0.34 -2.09 -4.25
CA VAL A 94 -1.78 -1.81 -4.36
C VAL A 94 -2.65 -2.94 -3.80
N ILE A 95 -2.35 -4.21 -4.12
CA ILE A 95 -3.18 -5.34 -3.66
C ILE A 95 -3.30 -5.39 -2.13
N PRO A 96 -2.21 -5.36 -1.35
CA PRO A 96 -2.31 -5.32 0.11
C PRO A 96 -3.04 -4.07 0.62
N THR A 97 -2.86 -2.92 -0.04
CA THR A 97 -3.57 -1.68 0.33
C THR A 97 -5.08 -1.82 0.19
N VAL A 98 -5.56 -2.44 -0.90
CA VAL A 98 -7.00 -2.71 -1.10
C VAL A 98 -7.52 -3.66 -0.03
N ILE A 99 -6.84 -4.80 0.19
CA ILE A 99 -7.28 -5.81 1.15
C ILE A 99 -7.34 -5.22 2.56
N VAL A 100 -6.26 -4.58 3.03
CA VAL A 100 -6.21 -3.97 4.36
C VAL A 100 -7.17 -2.79 4.47
N GLY A 101 -7.36 -2.04 3.38
CA GLY A 101 -8.35 -0.96 3.29
C GLY A 101 -9.77 -1.49 3.51
N LEU A 102 -10.18 -2.50 2.79
CA LEU A 102 -11.49 -3.13 2.91
C LEU A 102 -11.70 -3.73 4.31
N LEU A 103 -10.72 -4.44 4.84
CA LEU A 103 -10.79 -5.03 6.18
C LEU A 103 -10.96 -3.97 7.28
N SER A 104 -10.33 -2.82 7.13
CA SER A 104 -10.34 -1.76 8.16
C SER A 104 -11.54 -0.83 8.07
N THR A 105 -12.23 -0.75 6.93
CA THR A 105 -13.43 0.08 6.79
C THR A 105 -14.70 -0.61 7.31
N GLY A 106 -14.67 -1.91 7.47
CA GLY A 106 -15.84 -2.69 7.91
C GLY A 106 -16.98 -2.71 6.90
N VAL A 107 -18.08 -3.33 7.27
CA VAL A 107 -19.31 -3.36 6.46
C VAL A 107 -20.24 -2.25 6.95
N TYR A 108 -20.38 -1.19 6.18
CA TYR A 108 -21.32 -0.10 6.49
C TYR A 108 -22.56 -0.23 5.61
N LEU A 109 -23.74 -0.14 6.25
CA LEU A 109 -25.03 -0.34 5.60
C LEU A 109 -25.62 0.94 4.98
N SER A 110 -25.01 2.11 5.19
CA SER A 110 -25.52 3.37 4.64
C SER A 110 -24.81 3.80 3.37
N TRP A 111 -25.59 4.36 2.41
CA TRP A 111 -25.03 4.89 1.15
C TRP A 111 -24.01 6.00 1.38
N GLN A 112 -24.23 6.88 2.33
CA GLN A 112 -23.29 7.97 2.66
C GLN A 112 -21.95 7.42 3.16
N ALA A 113 -21.99 6.42 4.02
CA ALA A 113 -20.78 5.73 4.47
C ALA A 113 -20.04 5.05 3.32
N ALA A 114 -20.75 4.42 2.39
CA ALA A 114 -20.16 3.78 1.22
C ALA A 114 -19.40 4.78 0.32
N VAL A 115 -19.93 5.97 0.10
CA VAL A 115 -19.26 7.04 -0.68
C VAL A 115 -17.99 7.50 0.04
N ILE A 116 -18.06 7.79 1.34
CA ILE A 116 -16.90 8.23 2.13
C ILE A 116 -15.79 7.16 2.11
N ILE A 117 -16.15 5.89 2.29
CA ILE A 117 -15.22 4.77 2.26
C ILE A 117 -14.56 4.65 0.89
N SER A 118 -15.32 4.75 -0.18
CA SER A 118 -14.79 4.68 -1.54
C SER A 118 -13.78 5.80 -1.81
N CYS A 119 -14.08 7.02 -1.38
CA CYS A 119 -13.15 8.15 -1.51
C CYS A 119 -11.86 7.94 -0.68
N ARG A 120 -11.97 7.41 0.52
CA ARG A 120 -10.81 7.08 1.37
C ARG A 120 -9.94 5.99 0.76
N LEU A 121 -10.55 4.93 0.24
CA LEU A 121 -9.84 3.85 -0.46
C LEU A 121 -9.12 4.38 -1.70
N LEU A 122 -9.77 5.24 -2.48
CA LEU A 122 -9.17 5.88 -3.65
C LEU A 122 -7.93 6.70 -3.28
N LEU A 123 -8.00 7.49 -2.21
CA LEU A 123 -6.86 8.24 -1.70
C LEU A 123 -5.69 7.33 -1.32
N TRP A 124 -5.96 6.23 -0.63
CA TRP A 124 -4.91 5.27 -0.24
C TRP A 124 -4.32 4.55 -1.45
N LEU A 125 -5.12 4.25 -2.47
CA LEU A 125 -4.63 3.71 -3.73
C LEU A 125 -3.70 4.66 -4.45
N ILE A 126 -4.09 5.92 -4.57
CA ILE A 126 -3.25 6.96 -5.20
C ILE A 126 -1.91 7.10 -4.45
N THR A 127 -1.94 7.14 -3.12
CA THR A 127 -0.71 7.25 -2.33
C THR A 127 0.17 6.01 -2.40
N SER A 128 -0.43 4.81 -2.50
CA SER A 128 0.31 3.55 -2.72
C SER A 128 1.02 3.53 -4.07
N ILE A 129 0.32 3.94 -5.14
CA ILE A 129 0.88 4.05 -6.49
C ILE A 129 2.00 5.09 -6.51
N ALA A 130 1.77 6.26 -5.91
CA ALA A 130 2.76 7.33 -5.85
C ALA A 130 4.04 6.89 -5.13
N GLY A 131 3.93 6.24 -3.97
CA GLY A 131 5.07 5.74 -3.21
C GLY A 131 5.90 4.71 -3.99
N SER A 132 5.23 3.75 -4.63
CA SER A 132 5.89 2.71 -5.43
C SER A 132 6.57 3.28 -6.67
N SER A 133 5.88 4.16 -7.41
CA SER A 133 6.40 4.72 -8.66
C SER A 133 7.57 5.66 -8.42
N LEU A 134 7.56 6.42 -7.34
CA LEU A 134 8.65 7.33 -6.97
C LEU A 134 9.96 6.55 -6.71
N ILE A 135 9.89 5.47 -5.96
CA ILE A 135 11.04 4.62 -5.68
C ILE A 135 11.52 3.90 -6.95
N ALA A 136 10.59 3.35 -7.75
CA ALA A 136 10.92 2.68 -9.00
C ALA A 136 11.63 3.62 -10.00
N ALA A 137 11.14 4.86 -10.13
CA ALA A 137 11.77 5.88 -10.97
C ALA A 137 13.19 6.23 -10.48
N ARG A 138 13.37 6.37 -9.16
CA ARG A 138 14.67 6.70 -8.56
C ARG A 138 15.71 5.59 -8.77
N ILE A 139 15.29 4.32 -8.63
CA ILE A 139 16.15 3.16 -8.87
C ILE A 139 16.59 3.11 -10.33
N LYS A 140 15.66 3.32 -11.27
CA LYS A 140 15.97 3.35 -12.71
C LYS A 140 16.99 4.44 -13.04
N HIS A 141 16.87 5.62 -12.46
CA HIS A 141 17.80 6.74 -12.69
C HIS A 141 19.21 6.42 -12.18
N GLN A 142 19.34 5.70 -11.09
CA GLN A 142 20.64 5.27 -10.56
C GLN A 142 21.31 4.24 -11.46
N GLN A 143 20.55 3.33 -12.09
CA GLN A 143 21.09 2.31 -12.99
C GLN A 143 21.56 2.86 -14.33
N THR A 144 21.04 4.00 -14.77
CA THR A 144 21.46 4.66 -16.03
C THR A 144 22.65 5.63 -15.84
N ALA A 145 23.05 5.90 -14.61
CA ALA A 145 24.15 6.81 -14.29
C ALA A 145 25.52 6.10 -14.14
N TYR A 146 25.54 4.77 -14.30
CA TYR A 146 26.74 3.93 -14.34
C TYR A 146 26.85 3.21 -15.69
#